data_53827c08fb6fc884107ab6e7ad0e8765
#
_entry.id   53827c08fb6fc884107ab6e7ad0e8765
#
_cell.length_a   1.000
_cell.length_b   1.000
_cell.length_c   1.000
_cell.angle_alpha   90.00
_cell.angle_beta   90.00
_cell.angle_gamma   90.00
#
_symmetry.space_group_name_H-M   'P 1'
#
loop_
_entity.id
_entity.type
_entity.pdbx_description
1 polymer ?
#
loop_
_entity_poly.entity_id
_entity_poly.type
_entity_poly.pdbx_seq_one_letter_code
_entity_poly.pdbx_strand_id
1 'polypeptide(L)'
;HLHFELRDEKGNILNPLTNGMNQPDRLAPIVEEVGLTPLNNASWVNGSQLPQNFPVFRDKKGEYHLADTINTYGKVGLSVKTYDKREGANNKYQPHRIEIYLNKKLYHYLEFEELSYDIQATSNFISDYRNSRLNLGNFVKLYKNYGDPDAPVHSQETDGAFELNKGYHDIKILIYDAQKNARTVRGTLFFMNPFEVEVTKLGETSSVISFLMQPKSIAIPIKSAVVYSFTPFGFADEGLDIMAQERVETGLMISLKKDKVKRKALQFIAQNDIGTISKPSHWFNSNISGDHLTLDVDLDISHSDAGVYIQIQTEKVINEKISLRMKGDLQYKTIPIHQIQPSVFISAPLLPKEFESINQIEAILGESIQRQIQYKFPF
;
A
#
# COMPACT_ATOMS: atom_id res chain seq x y z
N HIS A 1 -27.35 0.46 26.76
CA HIS A 1 -26.14 -0.36 26.83
C HIS A 1 -25.49 -0.19 28.20
N LEU A 2 -25.11 -1.30 28.84
CA LEU A 2 -24.30 -1.27 30.06
C LEU A 2 -22.85 -1.03 29.60
N HIS A 3 -22.23 0.06 30.07
CA HIS A 3 -20.83 0.37 29.85
C HIS A 3 -20.06 0.11 31.13
N PHE A 4 -18.92 -0.55 31.04
CA PHE A 4 -18.04 -0.86 32.16
C PHE A 4 -16.59 -0.48 31.78
N GLU A 5 -15.94 0.27 32.64
CA GLU A 5 -14.54 0.61 32.56
C GLU A 5 -13.85 0.31 33.88
N LEU A 6 -12.61 -0.19 33.80
CA LEU A 6 -11.72 -0.27 34.95
C LEU A 6 -10.68 0.85 34.83
N ARG A 7 -10.45 1.59 35.92
CA ARG A 7 -9.52 2.71 35.95
C ARG A 7 -8.57 2.58 37.12
N ASP A 8 -7.34 3.07 36.92
CA ASP A 8 -6.39 3.24 38.03
C ASP A 8 -6.67 4.54 38.84
N GLU A 9 -5.88 4.78 39.86
CA GLU A 9 -6.01 5.97 40.72
C GLU A 9 -5.74 7.30 39.97
N LYS A 10 -5.07 7.25 38.81
CA LYS A 10 -4.78 8.40 37.93
C LYS A 10 -5.88 8.63 36.88
N GLY A 11 -6.86 7.73 36.82
CA GLY A 11 -7.95 7.78 35.85
C GLY A 11 -7.64 7.11 34.50
N ASN A 12 -6.50 6.46 34.34
CA ASN A 12 -6.17 5.71 33.15
C ASN A 12 -7.09 4.48 33.01
N ILE A 13 -7.45 4.16 31.78
CA ILE A 13 -8.29 3.00 31.46
C ILE A 13 -7.40 1.76 31.42
N LEU A 14 -7.69 0.80 32.31
CA LEU A 14 -6.98 -0.47 32.38
C LEU A 14 -7.69 -1.55 31.56
N ASN A 15 -6.91 -2.47 31.00
CA ASN A 15 -7.48 -3.65 30.37
C ASN A 15 -8.12 -4.54 31.45
N PRO A 16 -9.46 -4.69 31.46
CA PRO A 16 -10.14 -5.47 32.52
C PRO A 16 -9.79 -6.96 32.49
N LEU A 17 -9.34 -7.48 31.34
CA LEU A 17 -9.01 -8.89 31.17
C LEU A 17 -7.70 -9.30 31.83
N THR A 18 -6.79 -8.34 32.05
CA THR A 18 -5.53 -8.53 32.77
C THR A 18 -5.60 -7.98 34.19
N ASN A 19 -6.60 -7.14 34.48
CA ASN A 19 -6.76 -6.43 35.75
C ASN A 19 -8.05 -6.84 36.49
N GLY A 20 -8.15 -8.09 36.90
CA GLY A 20 -9.18 -8.57 37.82
C GLY A 20 -10.43 -9.22 37.21
N MET A 21 -10.70 -9.02 35.90
CA MET A 21 -11.81 -9.70 35.20
C MET A 21 -11.30 -10.85 34.31
N ASN A 22 -10.28 -11.55 34.76
CA ASN A 22 -9.70 -12.65 34.02
C ASN A 22 -10.70 -13.81 33.90
N GLN A 23 -11.22 -14.05 32.71
CA GLN A 23 -12.06 -15.20 32.39
C GLN A 23 -11.22 -16.19 31.54
N PRO A 24 -11.35 -17.50 31.82
CA PRO A 24 -10.67 -18.52 31.03
C PRO A 24 -11.02 -18.39 29.52
N ASP A 25 -10.01 -18.41 28.68
CA ASP A 25 -10.15 -18.44 27.25
C ASP A 25 -9.03 -19.30 26.62
N ARG A 26 -9.39 -20.10 25.62
CA ARG A 26 -8.47 -20.99 24.90
C ARG A 26 -8.40 -20.68 23.42
N LEU A 27 -9.19 -19.70 22.97
CA LEU A 27 -9.20 -19.30 21.57
C LEU A 27 -8.05 -18.32 21.34
N ALA A 28 -7.19 -18.65 20.42
CA ALA A 28 -6.15 -17.72 20.03
C ALA A 28 -6.64 -16.79 18.91
N PRO A 29 -6.07 -15.57 18.80
CA PRO A 29 -6.48 -14.56 17.81
C PRO A 29 -6.55 -15.09 16.39
N ILE A 30 -7.38 -14.46 15.56
CA ILE A 30 -7.55 -14.77 14.14
C ILE A 30 -6.84 -13.68 13.35
N VAL A 31 -6.10 -14.08 12.31
CA VAL A 31 -5.41 -13.16 11.40
C VAL A 31 -5.96 -13.35 9.99
N GLU A 32 -6.31 -12.26 9.33
CA GLU A 32 -6.88 -12.29 7.98
C GLU A 32 -5.88 -11.77 6.93
N GLU A 33 -5.25 -10.62 7.19
CA GLU A 33 -4.38 -9.94 6.24
C GLU A 33 -3.22 -9.21 6.95
N VAL A 34 -2.15 -8.97 6.20
CA VAL A 34 -1.04 -8.07 6.57
C VAL A 34 -1.04 -6.91 5.59
N GLY A 35 -1.05 -5.69 6.09
CA GLY A 35 -0.92 -4.47 5.30
C GLY A 35 0.50 -3.94 5.31
N LEU A 36 0.98 -3.42 4.18
CA LEU A 36 2.23 -2.68 4.07
C LEU A 36 1.97 -1.32 3.44
N THR A 37 2.47 -0.27 4.08
CA THR A 37 2.26 1.13 3.69
C THR A 37 3.58 1.81 3.41
N PRO A 38 3.84 2.31 2.17
CA PRO A 38 4.95 3.22 1.90
C PRO A 38 4.80 4.51 2.71
N LEU A 39 5.83 4.93 3.46
CA LEU A 39 5.75 6.06 4.41
C LEU A 39 6.42 7.35 3.91
N ASN A 40 7.04 7.33 2.74
CA ASN A 40 7.59 8.53 2.11
C ASN A 40 7.64 8.39 0.58
N ASN A 41 8.05 9.46 -0.10
CA ASN A 41 8.09 9.53 -1.57
C ASN A 41 9.16 8.65 -2.24
N ALA A 42 10.05 8.05 -1.47
CA ALA A 42 11.05 7.09 -1.96
C ALA A 42 10.66 5.64 -1.65
N SER A 43 9.53 5.43 -0.98
CA SER A 43 9.12 4.10 -0.50
C SER A 43 8.21 3.39 -1.49
N TRP A 44 8.35 2.07 -1.58
CA TRP A 44 7.64 1.21 -2.53
C TRP A 44 7.27 -0.12 -1.90
N VAL A 45 6.10 -0.63 -2.27
CA VAL A 45 5.64 -1.99 -1.99
C VAL A 45 5.17 -2.63 -3.30
N ASN A 46 5.81 -3.72 -3.73
CA ASN A 46 5.57 -4.39 -5.01
C ASN A 46 5.48 -3.43 -6.21
N GLY A 47 6.42 -2.47 -6.30
CA GLY A 47 6.48 -1.50 -7.39
C GLY A 47 5.44 -0.38 -7.31
N SER A 48 4.65 -0.29 -6.24
CA SER A 48 3.65 0.76 -6.02
C SER A 48 4.01 1.63 -4.81
N GLN A 49 3.65 2.90 -4.86
CA GLN A 49 3.70 3.83 -3.72
C GLN A 49 2.40 3.84 -2.90
N LEU A 50 1.42 3.02 -3.27
CA LEU A 50 0.18 2.85 -2.52
C LEU A 50 0.30 1.76 -1.45
N PRO A 51 -0.42 1.90 -0.33
CA PRO A 51 -0.61 0.81 0.62
C PRO A 51 -1.23 -0.43 -0.04
N GLN A 52 -0.73 -1.60 0.34
CA GLN A 52 -1.21 -2.88 -0.17
C GLN A 52 -1.50 -3.85 0.98
N ASN A 53 -2.55 -4.64 0.82
CA ASN A 53 -2.95 -5.67 1.77
C ASN A 53 -2.71 -7.06 1.17
N PHE A 54 -2.18 -7.96 1.97
CA PHE A 54 -1.79 -9.31 1.60
C PHE A 54 -2.53 -10.32 2.46
N PRO A 55 -3.38 -11.18 1.88
CA PRO A 55 -4.04 -12.24 2.63
C PRO A 55 -3.01 -13.24 3.18
N VAL A 56 -3.31 -13.78 4.36
CA VAL A 56 -2.52 -14.83 4.96
C VAL A 56 -3.27 -16.16 4.90
N PHE A 57 -2.56 -17.25 4.71
CA PHE A 57 -3.11 -18.59 4.76
C PHE A 57 -2.61 -19.33 6.01
N ARG A 58 -3.48 -20.15 6.58
CA ARG A 58 -3.18 -20.92 7.79
C ARG A 58 -2.73 -22.32 7.42
N ASP A 59 -1.59 -22.75 7.95
CA ASP A 59 -1.08 -24.10 7.77
C ASP A 59 -1.71 -25.12 8.73
N LYS A 60 -1.35 -26.41 8.57
CA LYS A 60 -1.85 -27.51 9.42
C LYS A 60 -1.41 -27.41 10.89
N LYS A 61 -0.35 -26.62 11.18
CA LYS A 61 0.14 -26.40 12.55
C LYS A 61 -0.53 -25.19 13.20
N GLY A 62 -1.35 -24.45 12.44
CA GLY A 62 -2.05 -23.28 12.92
C GLY A 62 -1.27 -21.98 12.81
N GLU A 63 -0.07 -22.00 12.18
CA GLU A 63 0.67 -20.79 11.84
C GLU A 63 0.12 -20.16 10.54
N TYR A 64 0.17 -18.84 10.46
CA TYR A 64 -0.20 -18.09 9.26
C TYR A 64 1.05 -17.73 8.44
N HIS A 65 0.90 -17.70 7.12
CA HIS A 65 1.98 -17.42 6.19
C HIS A 65 1.53 -16.41 5.13
N LEU A 66 2.42 -15.51 4.75
CA LEU A 66 2.30 -14.78 3.48
C LEU A 66 2.62 -15.75 2.33
N ALA A 67 1.85 -15.69 1.25
CA ALA A 67 2.03 -16.61 0.12
C ALA A 67 3.37 -16.40 -0.60
N ASP A 68 3.74 -15.13 -0.78
CA ASP A 68 4.89 -14.72 -1.57
C ASP A 68 5.84 -13.81 -0.81
N THR A 69 7.07 -13.69 -1.30
CA THR A 69 7.99 -12.65 -0.89
C THR A 69 7.48 -11.30 -1.35
N ILE A 70 7.37 -10.34 -0.42
CA ILE A 70 6.90 -8.99 -0.73
C ILE A 70 8.12 -8.09 -0.99
N ASN A 71 8.16 -7.49 -2.19
CA ASN A 71 9.18 -6.52 -2.54
C ASN A 71 8.87 -5.19 -1.86
N THR A 72 9.84 -4.65 -1.13
CA THR A 72 9.72 -3.36 -0.44
C THR A 72 10.98 -2.53 -0.64
N TYR A 73 10.84 -1.21 -0.51
CA TYR A 73 11.96 -0.27 -0.52
C TYR A 73 11.62 1.01 0.24
N GLY A 74 12.64 1.63 0.84
CA GLY A 74 12.48 2.84 1.64
C GLY A 74 11.81 2.58 3.00
N LYS A 75 11.19 3.60 3.56
CA LYS A 75 10.50 3.50 4.86
C LYS A 75 9.10 2.93 4.67
N VAL A 76 8.82 1.78 5.28
CA VAL A 76 7.56 1.04 5.14
C VAL A 76 6.96 0.73 6.50
N GLY A 77 5.69 1.01 6.68
CA GLY A 77 4.91 0.65 7.86
C GLY A 77 4.15 -0.66 7.67
N LEU A 78 3.91 -1.39 8.76
CA LEU A 78 3.17 -2.65 8.78
C LEU A 78 1.87 -2.50 9.57
N SER A 79 0.78 -3.05 9.04
CA SER A 79 -0.48 -3.20 9.75
C SER A 79 -0.99 -4.64 9.66
N VAL A 80 -1.87 -5.04 10.58
CA VAL A 80 -2.42 -6.40 10.62
C VAL A 80 -3.92 -6.34 10.81
N LYS A 81 -4.66 -7.00 9.92
CA LYS A 81 -6.09 -7.26 10.10
C LYS A 81 -6.27 -8.49 10.96
N THR A 82 -6.58 -8.25 12.22
CA THR A 82 -6.67 -9.28 13.26
C THR A 82 -7.73 -8.95 14.29
N TYR A 83 -8.26 -9.97 14.89
CA TYR A 83 -9.18 -9.85 16.04
C TYR A 83 -9.10 -11.09 16.91
N ASP A 84 -9.48 -10.91 18.14
CA ASP A 84 -9.67 -11.99 19.09
C ASP A 84 -11.14 -12.35 19.24
N LYS A 85 -11.41 -13.61 19.61
CA LYS A 85 -12.73 -14.11 19.99
C LYS A 85 -12.61 -14.86 21.31
N ARG A 86 -13.64 -14.77 22.12
CA ARG A 86 -13.69 -15.50 23.38
C ARG A 86 -14.71 -16.63 23.35
N GLU A 87 -14.44 -17.70 24.09
CA GLU A 87 -15.38 -18.80 24.25
C GLU A 87 -16.73 -18.30 24.73
N GLY A 88 -17.81 -18.68 24.05
CA GLY A 88 -19.17 -18.26 24.34
C GLY A 88 -19.56 -16.83 23.96
N ALA A 89 -18.70 -16.06 23.31
CA ALA A 89 -18.99 -14.71 22.85
C ALA A 89 -18.85 -14.59 21.32
N ASN A 90 -19.75 -13.81 20.70
CA ASN A 90 -19.69 -13.53 19.25
C ASN A 90 -18.92 -12.24 18.92
N ASN A 91 -18.55 -11.47 19.92
CA ASN A 91 -17.84 -10.20 19.71
C ASN A 91 -16.42 -10.42 19.22
N LYS A 92 -15.94 -9.46 18.43
CA LYS A 92 -14.54 -9.34 18.04
C LYS A 92 -13.86 -8.35 18.96
N TYR A 93 -12.74 -8.75 19.53
CA TYR A 93 -11.96 -7.94 20.45
C TYR A 93 -10.61 -7.58 19.81
N GLN A 94 -10.03 -6.49 20.27
CA GLN A 94 -8.64 -6.15 19.96
C GLN A 94 -7.72 -7.17 20.64
N PRO A 95 -6.72 -7.75 19.96
CA PRO A 95 -5.67 -8.52 20.60
C PRO A 95 -4.95 -7.72 21.68
N HIS A 96 -4.48 -8.38 22.74
CA HIS A 96 -3.82 -7.72 23.85
C HIS A 96 -2.41 -7.22 23.49
N ARG A 97 -1.63 -8.03 22.75
CA ARG A 97 -0.27 -7.69 22.37
C ARG A 97 0.08 -8.19 20.97
N ILE A 98 0.82 -7.38 20.22
CA ILE A 98 1.31 -7.71 18.88
C ILE A 98 2.80 -7.38 18.83
N GLU A 99 3.62 -8.36 18.48
CA GLU A 99 5.08 -8.24 18.39
C GLU A 99 5.56 -8.46 16.96
N ILE A 100 6.49 -7.65 16.50
CA ILE A 100 7.17 -7.80 15.20
C ILE A 100 8.60 -8.24 15.45
N TYR A 101 8.99 -9.32 14.81
CA TYR A 101 10.37 -9.77 14.76
C TYR A 101 10.92 -9.64 13.34
N LEU A 102 12.10 -9.07 13.22
CA LEU A 102 12.87 -9.03 11.99
C LEU A 102 14.14 -9.86 12.16
N ASN A 103 14.37 -10.80 11.26
CA ASN A 103 15.52 -11.69 11.29
C ASN A 103 15.72 -12.34 12.69
N LYS A 104 14.61 -12.78 13.30
CA LYS A 104 14.53 -13.42 14.63
C LYS A 104 14.73 -12.47 15.82
N LYS A 105 15.02 -11.18 15.62
CA LYS A 105 15.16 -10.18 16.67
C LYS A 105 13.85 -9.41 16.85
N LEU A 106 13.40 -9.22 18.10
CA LEU A 106 12.28 -8.33 18.38
C LEU A 106 12.61 -6.93 17.87
N TYR A 107 11.73 -6.38 17.05
CA TYR A 107 11.90 -5.08 16.41
C TYR A 107 10.97 -4.03 17.00
N HIS A 108 9.69 -4.38 17.16
CA HIS A 108 8.67 -3.48 17.69
C HIS A 108 7.53 -4.28 18.32
N TYR A 109 6.78 -3.68 19.24
CA TYR A 109 5.54 -4.26 19.75
C TYR A 109 4.49 -3.19 20.09
N LEU A 110 3.23 -3.59 20.04
CA LEU A 110 2.10 -2.92 20.65
C LEU A 110 1.59 -3.76 21.81
N GLU A 111 1.20 -3.10 22.92
CA GLU A 111 0.58 -3.75 24.07
C GLU A 111 -0.55 -2.89 24.63
N PHE A 112 -1.74 -3.47 24.76
CA PHE A 112 -2.96 -2.80 25.20
C PHE A 112 -3.25 -3.15 26.67
N GLU A 113 -2.37 -2.75 27.55
CA GLU A 113 -2.52 -2.94 28.99
C GLU A 113 -3.21 -1.75 29.66
N GLU A 114 -2.82 -0.56 29.27
CA GLU A 114 -3.27 0.70 29.83
C GLU A 114 -3.45 1.75 28.73
N LEU A 115 -4.53 2.55 28.83
CA LEU A 115 -4.77 3.70 27.96
C LEU A 115 -4.99 4.94 28.84
N SER A 116 -4.15 5.95 28.67
CA SER A 116 -4.38 7.24 29.31
C SER A 116 -5.69 7.86 28.81
N TYR A 117 -6.44 8.49 29.68
CA TYR A 117 -7.69 9.15 29.33
C TYR A 117 -7.50 10.27 28.30
N ASP A 118 -6.41 11.04 28.44
CA ASP A 118 -6.05 12.13 27.53
C ASP A 118 -5.68 11.61 26.13
N ILE A 119 -5.39 10.30 26.03
CA ILE A 119 -4.98 9.61 24.82
C ILE A 119 -6.15 8.77 24.23
N GLN A 120 -7.37 8.90 24.75
CA GLN A 120 -8.53 8.16 24.24
C GLN A 120 -8.77 8.45 22.74
N ALA A 121 -8.41 9.63 22.25
CA ALA A 121 -8.36 9.94 20.84
C ALA A 121 -7.29 9.13 20.08
N THR A 122 -6.28 8.58 20.76
CA THR A 122 -5.20 7.80 20.15
C THR A 122 -5.60 6.42 19.66
N SER A 123 -6.77 5.90 20.04
CA SER A 123 -7.33 4.70 19.40
C SER A 123 -7.45 4.89 17.88
N ASN A 124 -7.66 6.12 17.41
CA ASN A 124 -7.70 6.45 15.99
C ASN A 124 -6.31 6.37 15.33
N PHE A 125 -5.22 6.58 16.09
CA PHE A 125 -3.84 6.50 15.55
C PHE A 125 -3.30 5.08 15.48
N ILE A 126 -3.97 4.12 16.13
CA ILE A 126 -3.62 2.69 16.09
C ILE A 126 -4.37 1.98 14.95
N SER A 127 -5.46 2.55 14.48
CA SER A 127 -6.24 2.02 13.36
C SER A 127 -5.72 2.56 12.03
N ASP A 128 -5.64 1.69 11.02
CA ASP A 128 -5.34 2.10 9.65
C ASP A 128 -6.56 2.82 9.07
N TYR A 129 -6.46 4.14 9.00
CA TYR A 129 -7.55 5.01 8.54
C TYR A 129 -7.99 4.70 7.10
N ARG A 130 -7.04 4.45 6.19
CA ARG A 130 -7.35 4.17 4.79
C ARG A 130 -8.15 2.89 4.65
N ASN A 131 -7.72 1.82 5.29
CA ASN A 131 -8.43 0.53 5.24
C ASN A 131 -9.83 0.65 5.85
N SER A 132 -10.00 1.41 6.94
CA SER A 132 -11.30 1.72 7.53
C SER A 132 -12.21 2.50 6.57
N ARG A 133 -11.70 3.53 5.91
CA ARG A 133 -12.45 4.35 4.94
C ARG A 133 -12.90 3.56 3.72
N LEU A 134 -12.10 2.62 3.25
CA LEU A 134 -12.40 1.75 2.12
C LEU A 134 -13.26 0.53 2.50
N ASN A 135 -13.71 0.43 3.75
CA ASN A 135 -14.47 -0.72 4.29
C ASN A 135 -13.74 -2.07 4.12
N LEU A 136 -12.41 -2.06 4.13
CA LEU A 136 -11.58 -3.27 4.05
C LEU A 136 -11.43 -3.98 5.39
N GLY A 137 -11.96 -3.40 6.45
CA GLY A 137 -11.94 -3.92 7.82
C GLY A 137 -10.96 -3.16 8.72
N ASN A 138 -10.90 -3.61 9.98
CA ASN A 138 -10.05 -2.97 10.99
C ASN A 138 -8.64 -3.55 10.95
N PHE A 139 -7.68 -2.76 10.52
CA PHE A 139 -6.26 -3.07 10.59
C PHE A 139 -5.64 -2.35 11.77
N VAL A 140 -4.87 -3.07 12.56
CA VAL A 140 -4.04 -2.53 13.64
C VAL A 140 -2.72 -2.06 13.04
N LYS A 141 -2.45 -0.78 13.14
CA LYS A 141 -1.21 -0.15 12.67
C LYS A 141 -0.10 -0.42 13.68
N LEU A 142 1.02 -0.98 13.23
CA LEU A 142 2.17 -1.36 14.05
C LEU A 142 3.36 -0.42 13.86
N TYR A 143 3.10 0.84 13.56
CA TYR A 143 4.10 1.88 13.39
C TYR A 143 3.50 3.23 13.77
N LYS A 144 4.36 4.19 14.09
CA LYS A 144 3.99 5.58 14.33
C LYS A 144 4.23 6.41 13.07
N ASN A 145 3.31 7.33 12.77
CA ASN A 145 3.55 8.36 11.77
C ASN A 145 4.23 9.58 12.41
N TYR A 146 4.76 10.43 11.55
CA TYR A 146 5.21 11.74 11.99
C TYR A 146 4.03 12.54 12.56
N GLY A 147 4.15 12.96 13.82
CA GLY A 147 3.11 13.70 14.53
C GLY A 147 2.08 12.86 15.26
N ASP A 148 2.13 11.53 15.18
CA ASP A 148 1.35 10.67 16.06
C ASP A 148 1.78 10.91 17.53
N PRO A 149 0.85 11.04 18.46
CA PRO A 149 1.17 11.22 19.86
C PRO A 149 1.92 9.99 20.39
N ASP A 150 2.77 10.20 21.38
CA ASP A 150 3.44 9.11 22.09
C ASP A 150 2.41 8.32 22.92
N ALA A 151 1.80 7.35 22.30
CA ALA A 151 0.90 6.44 22.98
C ALA A 151 1.71 5.37 23.74
N PRO A 152 1.42 5.12 25.01
CA PRO A 152 2.13 4.12 25.82
C PRO A 152 1.97 2.69 25.30
N VAL A 153 1.08 2.47 24.36
CA VAL A 153 0.84 1.16 23.72
C VAL A 153 2.01 0.73 22.80
N HIS A 154 2.81 1.66 22.27
CA HIS A 154 3.96 1.33 21.43
C HIS A 154 5.23 1.09 22.26
N SER A 155 6.11 0.21 21.78
CA SER A 155 7.46 0.12 22.30
C SER A 155 8.19 1.46 22.12
N GLN A 156 9.05 1.82 23.07
CA GLN A 156 9.78 3.08 23.03
C GLN A 156 11.09 3.03 22.23
N GLU A 157 11.48 1.83 21.76
CA GLU A 157 12.78 1.63 21.10
C GLU A 157 12.76 2.03 19.62
N THR A 158 11.62 1.86 18.95
CA THR A 158 11.48 2.16 17.51
C THR A 158 10.11 2.78 17.22
N ASP A 159 9.97 3.43 16.06
CA ASP A 159 8.66 3.89 15.55
C ASP A 159 7.86 2.77 14.85
N GLY A 160 8.39 1.55 14.78
CA GLY A 160 7.78 0.39 14.14
C GLY A 160 7.89 0.36 12.62
N ALA A 161 8.32 1.44 11.98
CA ALA A 161 8.53 1.48 10.53
C ALA A 161 9.85 0.81 10.13
N PHE A 162 9.83 0.10 9.00
CA PHE A 162 11.00 -0.59 8.47
C PHE A 162 11.80 0.32 7.55
N GLU A 163 13.10 0.43 7.78
CA GLU A 163 14.06 0.97 6.84
C GLU A 163 15.27 0.04 6.84
N LEU A 164 15.22 -1.01 6.02
CA LEU A 164 16.13 -2.13 6.07
C LEU A 164 17.20 -2.04 4.98
N ASN A 165 18.31 -2.73 5.21
CA ASN A 165 19.35 -2.91 4.19
C ASN A 165 18.84 -3.77 3.03
N LYS A 166 19.46 -3.63 1.85
CA LYS A 166 19.13 -4.47 0.68
C LYS A 166 19.27 -5.94 1.00
N GLY A 167 18.30 -6.75 0.56
CA GLY A 167 18.30 -8.19 0.71
C GLY A 167 17.00 -8.76 1.28
N TYR A 168 17.05 -10.05 1.60
CA TYR A 168 15.94 -10.78 2.18
C TYR A 168 15.91 -10.62 3.69
N HIS A 169 14.72 -10.41 4.23
CA HIS A 169 14.47 -10.30 5.66
C HIS A 169 13.29 -11.16 6.07
N ASP A 170 13.51 -12.02 7.04
CA ASP A 170 12.44 -12.80 7.65
C ASP A 170 11.60 -11.90 8.55
N ILE A 171 10.31 -11.90 8.35
CA ILE A 171 9.35 -11.25 9.25
C ILE A 171 8.54 -12.33 9.99
N LYS A 172 8.40 -12.13 11.30
CA LYS A 172 7.50 -12.90 12.14
C LYS A 172 6.68 -11.95 12.99
N ILE A 173 5.34 -12.10 12.96
CA ILE A 173 4.43 -11.36 13.80
C ILE A 173 3.82 -12.34 14.80
N LEU A 174 3.91 -12.03 16.09
CA LEU A 174 3.24 -12.76 17.16
C LEU A 174 2.09 -11.93 17.69
N ILE A 175 0.92 -12.52 17.78
CA ILE A 175 -0.32 -11.86 18.20
C ILE A 175 -0.87 -12.63 19.36
N TYR A 176 -1.05 -11.96 20.51
CA TYR A 176 -1.50 -12.54 21.78
C TYR A 176 -2.84 -11.96 22.20
N ASP A 177 -3.68 -12.79 22.79
CA ASP A 177 -4.78 -12.36 23.63
C ASP A 177 -4.32 -12.05 25.06
N ALA A 178 -5.25 -11.65 25.93
CA ALA A 178 -4.97 -11.36 27.34
C ALA A 178 -4.62 -12.62 28.17
N GLN A 179 -4.97 -13.80 27.71
CA GLN A 179 -4.66 -15.10 28.33
C GLN A 179 -3.39 -15.74 27.77
N LYS A 180 -2.67 -15.00 26.90
CA LYS A 180 -1.43 -15.43 26.24
C LYS A 180 -1.60 -16.56 25.22
N ASN A 181 -2.83 -16.83 24.75
CA ASN A 181 -2.97 -17.64 23.55
C ASN A 181 -2.42 -16.86 22.35
N ALA A 182 -1.63 -17.52 21.51
CA ALA A 182 -0.88 -16.82 20.49
C ALA A 182 -1.11 -17.36 19.08
N ARG A 183 -0.93 -16.48 18.10
CA ARG A 183 -0.80 -16.82 16.67
C ARG A 183 0.46 -16.21 16.10
N THR A 184 1.05 -16.95 15.18
CA THR A 184 2.24 -16.52 14.44
C THR A 184 1.87 -16.28 12.98
N VAL A 185 2.33 -15.15 12.43
CA VAL A 185 2.39 -14.90 10.98
C VAL A 185 3.85 -14.91 10.57
N ARG A 186 4.17 -15.60 9.46
CA ARG A 186 5.51 -15.63 8.88
C ARG A 186 5.47 -15.15 7.44
N GLY A 187 6.54 -14.47 7.04
CA GLY A 187 6.72 -14.02 5.67
C GLY A 187 8.15 -13.59 5.40
N THR A 188 8.40 -13.22 4.17
CA THR A 188 9.70 -12.71 3.73
C THR A 188 9.49 -11.37 3.03
N LEU A 189 10.28 -10.37 3.43
CA LEU A 189 10.38 -9.09 2.75
C LEU A 189 11.68 -9.08 1.94
N PHE A 190 11.63 -8.56 0.72
CA PHE A 190 12.82 -8.34 -0.10
C PHE A 190 13.01 -6.84 -0.32
N PHE A 191 13.98 -6.27 0.41
CA PHE A 191 14.31 -4.85 0.32
C PHE A 191 15.22 -4.55 -0.86
N MET A 192 14.64 -4.00 -1.93
CA MET A 192 15.35 -3.63 -3.14
C MET A 192 14.61 -2.51 -3.88
N ASN A 193 15.35 -1.50 -4.34
CA ASN A 193 14.77 -0.43 -5.15
C ASN A 193 14.14 -1.01 -6.42
N PRO A 194 12.86 -0.70 -6.72
CA PRO A 194 12.24 -1.13 -7.97
C PRO A 194 13.00 -0.51 -9.16
N PHE A 195 13.23 -1.34 -10.18
CA PHE A 195 13.89 -0.89 -11.41
C PHE A 195 12.89 -0.34 -12.42
N GLU A 196 13.38 0.40 -13.40
CA GLU A 196 12.55 0.93 -14.48
C GLU A 196 12.78 0.12 -15.76
N VAL A 197 11.68 -0.09 -16.48
CA VAL A 197 11.68 -0.73 -17.79
C VAL A 197 11.08 0.19 -18.84
N GLU A 198 11.62 0.10 -20.04
CA GLU A 198 11.04 0.66 -21.25
C GLU A 198 10.37 -0.45 -22.04
N VAL A 199 9.17 -0.19 -22.55
CA VAL A 199 8.40 -1.14 -23.36
C VAL A 199 8.25 -0.61 -24.77
N THR A 200 8.78 -1.36 -25.73
CA THR A 200 8.73 -1.02 -27.15
C THR A 200 7.98 -2.09 -27.92
N LYS A 201 7.02 -1.69 -28.76
CA LYS A 201 6.40 -2.60 -29.73
C LYS A 201 7.40 -2.97 -30.80
N LEU A 202 7.71 -4.26 -30.96
CA LEU A 202 8.61 -4.77 -31.99
C LEU A 202 7.92 -4.95 -33.33
N GLY A 203 6.68 -5.45 -33.31
CA GLY A 203 5.93 -5.74 -34.53
C GLY A 203 4.65 -6.48 -34.24
N GLU A 204 3.92 -6.76 -35.32
CA GLU A 204 2.69 -7.54 -35.25
C GLU A 204 2.45 -8.37 -36.52
N THR A 205 1.75 -9.49 -36.35
CA THR A 205 1.19 -10.32 -37.43
C THR A 205 -0.33 -10.18 -37.45
N SER A 206 -1.02 -11.03 -38.20
CA SER A 206 -2.47 -11.10 -38.18
C SER A 206 -3.05 -11.47 -36.80
N SER A 207 -2.32 -12.30 -36.01
CA SER A 207 -2.79 -12.88 -34.76
C SER A 207 -1.99 -12.53 -33.52
N VAL A 208 -0.73 -12.08 -33.67
CA VAL A 208 0.21 -11.84 -32.56
C VAL A 208 0.76 -10.42 -32.62
N ILE A 209 0.97 -9.82 -31.44
CA ILE A 209 1.72 -8.58 -31.25
C ILE A 209 2.86 -8.85 -30.28
N SER A 210 4.05 -8.36 -30.60
CA SER A 210 5.25 -8.57 -29.79
C SER A 210 5.81 -7.26 -29.26
N PHE A 211 6.27 -7.31 -28.02
CA PHE A 211 6.88 -6.21 -27.28
C PHE A 211 8.24 -6.62 -26.76
N LEU A 212 9.14 -5.65 -26.66
CA LEU A 212 10.41 -5.77 -25.97
C LEU A 212 10.37 -4.94 -24.69
N MET A 213 10.67 -5.57 -23.57
CA MET A 213 10.91 -4.91 -22.29
C MET A 213 12.40 -4.82 -22.04
N GLN A 214 12.93 -3.61 -21.91
CA GLN A 214 14.34 -3.35 -21.64
C GLN A 214 14.51 -2.61 -20.32
N PRO A 215 15.43 -3.04 -19.43
CA PRO A 215 15.75 -2.23 -18.26
C PRO A 215 16.40 -0.91 -18.68
N LYS A 216 15.98 0.22 -18.11
CA LYS A 216 16.55 1.54 -18.40
C LYS A 216 17.97 1.73 -17.87
N SER A 217 18.39 0.93 -16.91
CA SER A 217 19.76 0.93 -16.38
C SER A 217 20.39 -0.45 -16.61
N ILE A 218 21.72 -0.53 -16.64
CA ILE A 218 22.45 -1.80 -16.66
C ILE A 218 22.05 -2.56 -15.42
N ALA A 219 21.17 -3.49 -15.60
CA ALA A 219 20.50 -4.19 -14.54
C ALA A 219 20.63 -5.69 -14.73
N ILE A 220 20.30 -6.39 -13.70
CA ILE A 220 20.11 -7.83 -13.70
C ILE A 220 19.04 -8.18 -14.73
N PRO A 221 19.25 -9.21 -15.57
CA PRO A 221 18.33 -9.56 -16.63
C PRO A 221 16.89 -9.76 -16.15
N ILE A 222 15.94 -9.37 -17.00
CA ILE A 222 14.53 -9.61 -16.74
C ILE A 222 14.25 -11.11 -16.84
N LYS A 223 13.64 -11.67 -15.80
CA LYS A 223 13.28 -13.08 -15.70
C LYS A 223 11.90 -13.35 -16.30
N SER A 224 10.93 -12.53 -15.92
CA SER A 224 9.53 -12.71 -16.31
C SER A 224 8.79 -11.37 -16.25
N ALA A 225 7.59 -11.34 -16.81
CA ALA A 225 6.70 -10.19 -16.70
C ALA A 225 5.24 -10.63 -16.60
N VAL A 226 4.41 -9.73 -16.08
CA VAL A 226 2.95 -9.80 -16.11
C VAL A 226 2.43 -8.62 -16.91
N VAL A 227 1.36 -8.84 -17.65
CA VAL A 227 0.73 -7.80 -18.47
C VAL A 227 -0.74 -7.69 -18.10
N TYR A 228 -1.17 -6.48 -17.80
CA TYR A 228 -2.59 -6.15 -17.56
C TYR A 228 -3.10 -5.32 -18.73
N SER A 229 -4.36 -5.53 -19.11
CA SER A 229 -5.02 -4.71 -20.12
C SER A 229 -6.07 -3.80 -19.51
N PHE A 230 -6.25 -2.63 -20.14
CA PHE A 230 -7.20 -1.62 -19.70
C PHE A 230 -8.03 -1.16 -20.90
N THR A 231 -9.34 -1.02 -20.69
CA THR A 231 -10.24 -0.43 -21.69
C THR A 231 -9.85 1.03 -21.96
N PRO A 232 -10.34 1.67 -23.04
CA PRO A 232 -10.12 3.10 -23.28
C PRO A 232 -10.60 4.00 -22.14
N PHE A 233 -11.54 3.53 -21.32
CA PHE A 233 -12.06 4.24 -20.15
C PHE A 233 -11.35 3.87 -18.84
N GLY A 234 -10.21 3.22 -18.92
CA GLY A 234 -9.37 2.91 -17.75
C GLY A 234 -9.82 1.77 -16.86
N PHE A 235 -10.87 1.02 -17.24
CA PHE A 235 -11.29 -0.17 -16.50
C PHE A 235 -10.27 -1.30 -16.75
N ALA A 236 -9.74 -1.84 -15.65
CA ALA A 236 -8.86 -2.99 -15.73
C ALA A 236 -9.64 -4.24 -16.21
N ASP A 237 -9.08 -4.91 -17.19
CA ASP A 237 -9.47 -6.29 -17.49
C ASP A 237 -8.63 -7.25 -16.61
N GLU A 238 -8.97 -8.53 -16.65
CA GLU A 238 -8.12 -9.58 -16.09
C GLU A 238 -6.71 -9.57 -16.71
N GLY A 239 -5.73 -10.10 -15.99
CA GLY A 239 -4.38 -10.24 -16.52
C GLY A 239 -4.37 -10.95 -17.87
N LEU A 240 -3.58 -10.47 -18.82
CA LEU A 240 -3.48 -11.07 -20.14
C LEU A 240 -2.64 -12.34 -20.10
N ASP A 241 -3.16 -13.41 -20.70
CA ASP A 241 -2.36 -14.58 -20.99
C ASP A 241 -1.24 -14.24 -21.98
N ILE A 242 -0.03 -14.38 -21.51
CA ILE A 242 1.18 -14.21 -22.33
C ILE A 242 1.40 -15.49 -23.12
N MET A 243 1.39 -15.38 -24.46
CA MET A 243 1.61 -16.55 -25.35
C MET A 243 3.04 -17.06 -25.29
N ALA A 244 4.00 -16.16 -25.19
CA ALA A 244 5.42 -16.47 -25.08
C ALA A 244 6.17 -15.36 -24.36
N GLN A 245 7.15 -15.75 -23.55
CA GLN A 245 8.16 -14.89 -22.96
C GLN A 245 9.54 -15.46 -23.33
N GLU A 246 10.36 -14.68 -24.00
CA GLU A 246 11.68 -15.10 -24.45
C GLU A 246 12.74 -14.08 -24.04
N ARG A 247 13.79 -14.54 -23.37
CA ARG A 247 14.93 -13.68 -23.06
C ARG A 247 15.73 -13.41 -24.30
N VAL A 248 16.04 -12.16 -24.50
CA VAL A 248 16.96 -11.70 -25.53
C VAL A 248 18.12 -10.93 -24.88
N GLU A 249 19.18 -10.67 -25.62
CA GLU A 249 20.38 -10.02 -25.09
C GLU A 249 20.06 -8.68 -24.39
N THR A 250 19.10 -7.92 -24.90
CA THR A 250 18.77 -6.58 -24.40
C THR A 250 17.59 -6.54 -23.43
N GLY A 251 16.91 -7.68 -23.19
CA GLY A 251 15.73 -7.68 -22.30
C GLY A 251 14.86 -8.93 -22.41
N LEU A 252 13.55 -8.72 -22.30
CA LEU A 252 12.52 -9.77 -22.38
C LEU A 252 11.55 -9.46 -23.51
N MET A 253 11.45 -10.35 -24.48
CA MET A 253 10.44 -10.29 -25.53
C MET A 253 9.14 -10.96 -25.02
N ILE A 254 8.01 -10.29 -25.25
CA ILE A 254 6.68 -10.77 -24.85
C ILE A 254 5.78 -10.79 -26.08
N SER A 255 5.10 -11.90 -26.28
CA SER A 255 4.11 -12.07 -27.35
C SER A 255 2.70 -12.24 -26.78
N LEU A 256 1.77 -11.44 -27.28
CA LEU A 256 0.36 -11.41 -26.87
C LEU A 256 -0.57 -11.69 -28.06
N LYS A 257 -1.76 -12.21 -27.82
CA LYS A 257 -2.83 -12.29 -28.83
C LYS A 257 -3.27 -10.89 -29.25
N LYS A 258 -3.23 -10.59 -30.55
CA LYS A 258 -3.54 -9.25 -31.07
C LYS A 258 -4.97 -8.81 -30.80
N ASP A 259 -5.95 -9.72 -30.86
CA ASP A 259 -7.35 -9.45 -30.56
C ASP A 259 -7.57 -8.96 -29.12
N LYS A 260 -6.79 -9.46 -28.18
CA LYS A 260 -6.83 -9.08 -26.75
C LYS A 260 -6.24 -7.70 -26.49
N VAL A 261 -5.43 -7.17 -27.37
CA VAL A 261 -4.74 -5.88 -27.25
C VAL A 261 -5.42 -4.75 -28.02
N LYS A 262 -6.33 -5.10 -28.95
CA LYS A 262 -7.00 -4.15 -29.82
C LYS A 262 -7.80 -3.11 -29.02
N ARG A 263 -7.51 -1.82 -29.23
CA ARG A 263 -8.14 -0.67 -28.53
C ARG A 263 -7.98 -0.69 -27.00
N LYS A 264 -6.84 -1.17 -26.52
CA LYS A 264 -6.53 -1.22 -25.08
C LYS A 264 -5.21 -0.54 -24.77
N ALA A 265 -5.08 -0.05 -23.55
CA ALA A 265 -3.79 0.26 -22.95
C ALA A 265 -3.27 -0.97 -22.22
N LEU A 266 -1.96 -1.12 -22.17
CA LEU A 266 -1.30 -2.22 -21.48
C LEU A 266 -0.42 -1.68 -20.37
N GLN A 267 -0.40 -2.39 -19.26
CA GLN A 267 0.55 -2.17 -18.16
C GLN A 267 1.43 -3.40 -18.02
N PHE A 268 2.72 -3.18 -18.05
CA PHE A 268 3.75 -4.20 -17.91
C PHE A 268 4.43 -4.05 -16.56
N ILE A 269 4.60 -5.17 -15.86
CA ILE A 269 5.38 -5.27 -14.62
C ILE A 269 6.35 -6.40 -14.80
N ALA A 270 7.65 -6.12 -14.71
CA ALA A 270 8.72 -7.10 -14.86
C ALA A 270 9.26 -7.56 -13.50
N GLN A 271 9.81 -8.78 -13.47
CA GLN A 271 10.62 -9.29 -12.39
C GLN A 271 12.00 -9.69 -12.94
N ASN A 272 13.06 -9.31 -12.26
CA ASN A 272 14.43 -9.70 -12.64
C ASN A 272 14.88 -10.99 -11.95
N ASP A 273 16.10 -11.47 -12.28
CA ASP A 273 16.63 -12.74 -11.76
C ASP A 273 16.84 -12.79 -10.25
N ILE A 274 17.00 -11.65 -9.60
CA ILE A 274 17.10 -11.58 -8.13
C ILE A 274 15.75 -11.40 -7.45
N GLY A 275 14.64 -11.35 -8.21
CA GLY A 275 13.29 -11.24 -7.67
C GLY A 275 12.77 -9.81 -7.51
N THR A 276 13.55 -8.77 -7.84
CA THR A 276 13.08 -7.37 -7.78
C THR A 276 11.99 -7.13 -8.82
N ILE A 277 10.94 -6.44 -8.43
CA ILE A 277 9.83 -6.03 -9.30
C ILE A 277 10.11 -4.64 -9.88
N SER A 278 9.75 -4.42 -11.13
CA SER A 278 9.84 -3.11 -11.78
C SER A 278 8.73 -2.17 -11.33
N LYS A 279 8.96 -0.86 -11.52
CA LYS A 279 7.85 0.09 -11.60
C LYS A 279 6.94 -0.29 -12.78
N PRO A 280 5.63 0.04 -12.73
CA PRO A 280 4.74 -0.16 -13.87
C PRO A 280 5.23 0.62 -15.09
N SER A 281 5.19 0.01 -16.26
CA SER A 281 5.42 0.66 -17.55
C SER A 281 4.17 0.50 -18.41
N HIS A 282 3.78 1.54 -19.13
CA HIS A 282 2.53 1.57 -19.89
C HIS A 282 2.80 1.66 -21.39
N TRP A 283 1.98 0.99 -22.17
CA TRP A 283 1.93 1.10 -23.61
C TRP A 283 0.50 1.38 -24.07
N PHE A 284 0.35 2.33 -24.99
CA PHE A 284 -0.96 2.77 -25.49
C PHE A 284 -1.06 2.46 -26.98
N ASN A 285 -2.17 1.80 -27.36
CA ASN A 285 -2.45 1.59 -28.77
C ASN A 285 -2.78 2.96 -29.43
N SER A 286 -2.16 3.27 -30.55
CA SER A 286 -2.34 4.54 -31.27
C SER A 286 -3.81 4.85 -31.64
N ASN A 287 -4.66 3.85 -31.68
CA ASN A 287 -6.10 4.01 -31.94
C ASN A 287 -6.93 4.41 -30.70
N ILE A 288 -6.27 4.63 -29.53
CA ILE A 288 -6.93 5.05 -28.28
C ILE A 288 -6.83 6.57 -28.08
N SER A 289 -5.81 7.21 -28.64
CA SER A 289 -5.62 8.66 -28.54
C SER A 289 -6.70 9.40 -29.34
N GLY A 290 -7.80 9.75 -28.69
CA GLY A 290 -8.77 10.72 -29.19
C GLY A 290 -8.34 12.16 -28.88
N ASP A 291 -9.04 13.14 -29.45
CA ASP A 291 -8.87 14.57 -29.13
C ASP A 291 -8.98 14.80 -27.63
N HIS A 292 -7.85 15.16 -26.99
CA HIS A 292 -7.77 15.39 -25.55
C HIS A 292 -8.14 16.80 -25.11
N LEU A 293 -8.67 17.63 -26.02
CA LEU A 293 -9.03 19.02 -25.75
C LEU A 293 -10.07 19.21 -24.64
N THR A 294 -10.83 18.15 -24.32
CA THR A 294 -11.84 18.16 -23.25
C THR A 294 -11.81 16.84 -22.49
N LEU A 295 -10.75 16.60 -21.75
CA LEU A 295 -10.63 15.43 -20.89
C LEU A 295 -11.33 15.71 -19.56
N ASP A 296 -12.31 14.92 -19.19
CA ASP A 296 -12.88 14.98 -17.83
C ASP A 296 -11.89 14.32 -16.85
N VAL A 297 -11.62 15.02 -15.76
CA VAL A 297 -10.63 14.66 -14.77
C VAL A 297 -11.26 14.75 -13.39
N ASP A 298 -11.32 13.62 -12.71
CA ASP A 298 -11.64 13.59 -11.29
C ASP A 298 -10.35 13.76 -10.47
N LEU A 299 -10.46 14.55 -9.41
CA LEU A 299 -9.38 14.83 -8.49
C LEU A 299 -9.87 14.50 -7.08
N ASP A 300 -9.29 13.47 -6.49
CA ASP A 300 -9.63 12.99 -5.15
C ASP A 300 -8.46 13.18 -4.19
N ILE A 301 -8.79 13.51 -2.95
CA ILE A 301 -7.81 13.69 -1.88
C ILE A 301 -8.10 12.65 -0.81
N SER A 302 -7.18 11.72 -0.66
CA SER A 302 -7.27 10.67 0.35
C SER A 302 -6.24 10.89 1.44
N HIS A 303 -6.68 10.70 2.68
CA HIS A 303 -5.82 10.73 3.85
C HIS A 303 -5.43 9.29 4.21
N SER A 304 -4.18 9.10 4.57
CA SER A 304 -3.68 7.85 5.12
C SER A 304 -2.75 8.15 6.29
N ASP A 305 -2.35 7.10 6.98
CA ASP A 305 -1.37 7.19 8.05
C ASP A 305 0.00 7.71 7.59
N ALA A 306 0.33 7.55 6.30
CA ALA A 306 1.57 8.05 5.71
C ALA A 306 1.50 9.53 5.29
N GLY A 307 0.31 10.12 5.28
CA GLY A 307 0.07 11.50 4.83
C GLY A 307 -1.12 11.63 3.89
N VAL A 308 -1.14 12.70 3.15
CA VAL A 308 -2.21 13.01 2.18
C VAL A 308 -1.77 12.58 0.79
N TYR A 309 -2.62 11.84 0.09
CA TYR A 309 -2.44 11.49 -1.32
C TYR A 309 -3.43 12.26 -2.18
N ILE A 310 -2.97 12.73 -3.32
CA ILE A 310 -3.82 13.31 -4.34
C ILE A 310 -3.87 12.31 -5.50
N GLN A 311 -5.06 11.81 -5.77
CA GLN A 311 -5.32 10.92 -6.89
C GLN A 311 -5.98 11.70 -8.03
N ILE A 312 -5.49 11.47 -9.24
CA ILE A 312 -6.10 11.99 -10.46
C ILE A 312 -6.61 10.78 -11.25
N GLN A 313 -7.91 10.77 -11.52
CA GLN A 313 -8.56 9.80 -12.39
C GLN A 313 -9.00 10.51 -13.66
N THR A 314 -8.53 10.05 -14.82
CA THR A 314 -9.01 10.55 -16.11
C THR A 314 -10.13 9.69 -16.64
N GLU A 315 -11.14 10.29 -17.31
CA GLU A 315 -12.23 9.58 -17.96
C GLU A 315 -11.72 8.53 -18.97
N LYS A 316 -10.63 8.83 -19.65
CA LYS A 316 -9.99 7.95 -20.64
C LYS A 316 -8.53 7.69 -20.29
N VAL A 317 -8.00 6.59 -20.81
CA VAL A 317 -6.56 6.33 -20.75
C VAL A 317 -5.81 7.38 -21.55
N ILE A 318 -4.72 7.88 -21.00
CA ILE A 318 -3.90 8.91 -21.65
C ILE A 318 -2.44 8.51 -21.70
N ASN A 319 -1.77 8.86 -22.80
CA ASN A 319 -0.33 8.71 -22.96
C ASN A 319 0.43 10.02 -22.69
N GLU A 320 -0.29 11.06 -22.34
CA GLU A 320 0.28 12.38 -22.09
C GLU A 320 0.61 12.55 -20.62
N LYS A 321 1.59 13.39 -20.35
CA LYS A 321 2.00 13.67 -18.98
C LYS A 321 1.03 14.65 -18.33
N ILE A 322 0.37 14.20 -17.26
CA ILE A 322 -0.33 15.10 -16.33
C ILE A 322 0.67 15.66 -15.32
N SER A 323 0.49 16.90 -14.94
CA SER A 323 1.15 17.52 -13.80
C SER A 323 0.14 17.98 -12.77
N LEU A 324 0.55 17.94 -11.50
CA LEU A 324 -0.24 18.38 -10.37
C LEU A 324 0.39 19.63 -9.78
N ARG A 325 -0.41 20.67 -9.57
CA ARG A 325 0.05 21.93 -9.01
C ARG A 325 -0.82 22.33 -7.81
N MET A 326 -0.19 22.68 -6.72
CA MET A 326 -0.83 23.24 -5.54
C MET A 326 -0.55 24.74 -5.45
N LYS A 327 -1.56 25.52 -5.14
CA LYS A 327 -1.46 26.96 -4.92
C LYS A 327 -1.64 27.25 -3.43
N GLY A 328 -0.62 27.86 -2.85
CA GLY A 328 -0.68 28.52 -1.55
C GLY A 328 -0.92 30.03 -1.71
N ASP A 329 -0.85 30.76 -0.62
CA ASP A 329 -1.12 32.20 -0.61
C ASP A 329 -0.18 33.04 -1.49
N LEU A 330 1.06 32.60 -1.64
CA LEU A 330 2.11 33.36 -2.34
C LEU A 330 2.77 32.60 -3.52
N GLN A 331 2.64 31.28 -3.61
CA GLN A 331 3.38 30.49 -4.58
C GLN A 331 2.63 29.26 -5.08
N TYR A 332 2.96 28.84 -6.31
CA TYR A 332 2.58 27.54 -6.83
C TYR A 332 3.71 26.53 -6.56
N LYS A 333 3.33 25.32 -6.14
CA LYS A 333 4.24 24.19 -5.98
C LYS A 333 3.79 23.04 -6.89
N THR A 334 4.66 22.60 -7.77
CA THR A 334 4.42 21.40 -8.57
C THR A 334 4.68 20.16 -7.71
N ILE A 335 3.74 19.23 -7.70
CA ILE A 335 3.80 18.00 -6.94
C ILE A 335 4.15 16.85 -7.88
N PRO A 336 5.18 16.06 -7.58
CA PRO A 336 5.48 14.84 -8.33
C PRO A 336 4.31 13.87 -8.26
N ILE A 337 3.93 13.36 -9.42
CA ILE A 337 2.92 12.30 -9.55
C ILE A 337 3.44 11.15 -10.37
N HIS A 338 2.90 9.97 -10.13
CA HIS A 338 3.23 8.75 -10.85
C HIS A 338 1.98 8.15 -11.46
N GLN A 339 2.10 7.71 -12.69
CA GLN A 339 1.05 6.95 -13.36
C GLN A 339 1.07 5.52 -12.82
N ILE A 340 0.07 5.14 -12.07
CA ILE A 340 -0.07 3.80 -11.47
C ILE A 340 -0.93 2.86 -12.32
N GLN A 341 -1.83 3.43 -13.11
CA GLN A 341 -2.63 2.76 -14.13
C GLN A 341 -2.77 3.69 -15.35
N PRO A 342 -3.17 3.20 -16.51
CA PRO A 342 -3.28 4.03 -17.71
C PRO A 342 -4.15 5.29 -17.61
N SER A 343 -5.11 5.31 -16.67
CA SER A 343 -5.99 6.46 -16.38
C SER A 343 -5.87 6.99 -14.95
N VAL A 344 -4.95 6.45 -14.12
CA VAL A 344 -4.83 6.83 -12.71
C VAL A 344 -3.42 7.30 -12.41
N PHE A 345 -3.36 8.48 -11.82
CA PHE A 345 -2.11 9.09 -11.35
C PHE A 345 -2.23 9.37 -9.86
N ILE A 346 -1.13 9.28 -9.14
CA ILE A 346 -1.10 9.53 -7.71
C ILE A 346 0.12 10.33 -7.30
N SER A 347 -0.03 11.23 -6.34
CA SER A 347 1.10 11.88 -5.70
C SER A 347 1.81 10.93 -4.74
N ALA A 348 3.08 11.21 -4.45
CA ALA A 348 3.70 10.69 -3.24
C ALA A 348 2.95 11.22 -2.00
N PRO A 349 3.05 10.53 -0.83
CA PRO A 349 2.43 11.03 0.39
C PRO A 349 2.99 12.41 0.75
N LEU A 350 2.10 13.36 0.98
CA LEU A 350 2.41 14.73 1.36
C LEU A 350 2.17 14.89 2.86
N LEU A 351 3.09 15.53 3.55
CA LEU A 351 2.92 15.77 4.98
C LEU A 351 1.79 16.78 5.24
N PRO A 352 1.01 16.64 6.32
CA PRO A 352 -0.09 17.55 6.63
C PRO A 352 0.31 19.04 6.59
N LYS A 353 1.47 19.39 7.15
CA LYS A 353 2.01 20.76 7.11
C LYS A 353 2.26 21.32 5.70
N GLU A 354 2.41 20.47 4.70
CA GLU A 354 2.55 20.90 3.31
C GLU A 354 1.20 21.33 2.71
N PHE A 355 0.11 20.94 3.37
CA PHE A 355 -1.26 21.28 3.01
C PHE A 355 -1.84 22.48 3.78
N GLU A 356 -1.29 22.84 4.94
CA GLU A 356 -1.85 23.89 5.81
C GLU A 356 -2.03 25.23 5.11
N SER A 357 -1.16 25.55 4.16
CA SER A 357 -1.20 26.81 3.38
C SER A 357 -1.81 26.64 1.98
N ILE A 358 -2.32 25.45 1.65
CA ILE A 358 -2.87 25.18 0.31
C ILE A 358 -4.36 25.49 0.28
N ASN A 359 -4.75 26.32 -0.68
CA ASN A 359 -6.15 26.70 -0.91
C ASN A 359 -6.70 26.18 -2.24
N GLN A 360 -5.84 25.71 -3.15
CA GLN A 360 -6.24 25.27 -4.48
C GLN A 360 -5.32 24.18 -5.02
N ILE A 361 -5.90 23.20 -5.67
CA ILE A 361 -5.19 22.08 -6.33
C ILE A 361 -5.64 22.02 -7.79
N GLU A 362 -4.68 21.90 -8.71
CA GLU A 362 -4.91 21.90 -10.14
C GLU A 362 -4.26 20.69 -10.81
N ALA A 363 -5.04 19.97 -11.62
CA ALA A 363 -4.54 18.96 -12.55
C ALA A 363 -4.37 19.61 -13.93
N ILE A 364 -3.19 19.48 -14.52
CA ILE A 364 -2.79 20.18 -15.75
C ILE A 364 -2.32 19.14 -16.77
N LEU A 365 -2.90 19.17 -17.95
CA LEU A 365 -2.49 18.40 -19.13
C LEU A 365 -1.87 19.38 -20.17
N GLY A 366 -0.59 19.19 -20.46
CA GLY A 366 0.13 20.18 -21.27
C GLY A 366 0.16 21.55 -20.59
N GLU A 367 -0.44 22.57 -21.23
CA GLU A 367 -0.57 23.93 -20.69
C GLU A 367 -1.99 24.22 -20.15
N SER A 368 -2.93 23.29 -20.33
CA SER A 368 -4.35 23.49 -19.99
C SER A 368 -4.69 22.91 -18.62
N ILE A 369 -5.36 23.70 -17.80
CA ILE A 369 -5.92 23.23 -16.52
C ILE A 369 -7.17 22.41 -16.85
N GLN A 370 -7.15 21.12 -16.53
CA GLN A 370 -8.26 20.20 -16.76
C GLN A 370 -9.24 20.18 -15.59
N ARG A 371 -8.70 20.23 -14.37
CA ARG A 371 -9.49 20.25 -13.14
C ARG A 371 -8.86 21.15 -12.10
N GLN A 372 -9.71 21.91 -11.42
CA GLN A 372 -9.31 22.75 -10.30
C GLN A 372 -10.30 22.52 -9.16
N ILE A 373 -9.77 22.27 -7.96
CA ILE A 373 -10.57 22.21 -6.74
C ILE A 373 -10.07 23.21 -5.72
N GLN A 374 -11.01 23.84 -5.02
CA GLN A 374 -10.74 24.60 -3.83
C GLN A 374 -10.59 23.60 -2.68
N TYR A 375 -9.49 23.68 -1.97
CA TYR A 375 -9.21 22.81 -0.85
C TYR A 375 -9.14 23.60 0.44
N LYS A 376 -9.88 23.14 1.42
CA LYS A 376 -9.77 23.65 2.78
C LYS A 376 -9.41 22.49 3.68
N PHE A 377 -8.27 22.59 4.33
CA PHE A 377 -7.81 21.53 5.24
C PHE A 377 -8.87 21.33 6.34
N PRO A 378 -9.40 20.11 6.52
CA PRO A 378 -10.28 19.82 7.63
C PRO A 378 -9.44 19.81 8.92
N PHE A 379 -9.70 20.73 9.82
CA PHE A 379 -9.17 20.73 11.18
C PHE A 379 -9.83 19.67 12.02
#